data_e0dc581a36b6133885318ee8c754a77e
#
_entry.id   e0dc581a36b6133885318ee8c754a77e
#
_cell.length_a   1.000
_cell.length_b   1.000
_cell.length_c   1.000
_cell.angle_alpha   90.00
_cell.angle_beta   90.00
_cell.angle_gamma   90.00
#
_symmetry.space_group_name_H-M   'P 1'
#
loop_
_entity.id
_entity.type
_entity.pdbx_description
1 polymer ?
#
loop_
_entity_poly.entity_id
_entity_poly.type
_entity_poly.pdbx_seq_one_letter_code
_entity_poly.pdbx_strand_id
1 'polypeptide(L)'
;MPTLLLIVGPTGVGKTELSLRVAEHFGCPILNCDSRQIYRGIPIGTAAPTEAEQARVKHYFVATRDLEEDYNAGQYERDALALLEELFATHEVVVMTGGSMLYADAVCDGLDDLPNVPAEIRQQVAYPRSLPEGKEENREEWLRWLQAEVQRLDPDYWQIVDQQNPARLAHCVELCMTTGKAYSSLRTNTRKERPFRIIKIGLERDRAGLYARIDKRVEQMVKEGLVEEAQSVYPKRQLNSLQTVGYRELFAYFDGEYDLNRAIELIQQNTRHYAKRQMTWFRRDKDIHWLNANDDYEKNIHLIDTLLGADSVQEE
;
A
#
# COMPACT_ATOMS: atom_id res chain seq x y z
N MET A 1 -0.37 20.24 19.98
CA MET A 1 0.38 19.05 19.46
C MET A 1 0.14 18.95 17.96
N PRO A 2 1.19 18.79 17.12
CA PRO A 2 0.99 18.71 15.69
C PRO A 2 0.15 17.49 15.30
N THR A 3 -0.54 17.55 14.19
CA THR A 3 -1.51 16.53 13.78
C THR A 3 -1.20 15.95 12.41
N LEU A 4 -1.10 14.62 12.32
CA LEU A 4 -1.12 13.88 11.08
C LEU A 4 -2.57 13.57 10.70
N LEU A 5 -3.05 14.15 9.59
CA LEU A 5 -4.36 13.88 9.04
C LEU A 5 -4.25 12.81 7.96
N LEU A 6 -4.62 11.58 8.29
CA LEU A 6 -4.60 10.45 7.36
C LEU A 6 -5.91 10.36 6.59
N ILE A 7 -5.84 10.40 5.25
CA ILE A 7 -7.00 10.23 4.35
C ILE A 7 -6.85 8.90 3.60
N VAL A 8 -7.70 7.93 3.95
CA VAL A 8 -7.70 6.58 3.37
C VAL A 8 -9.01 6.26 2.65
N GLY A 9 -9.04 5.15 1.96
CA GLY A 9 -10.22 4.64 1.25
C GLY A 9 -9.81 3.84 0.01
N PRO A 10 -10.76 3.20 -0.67
CA PRO A 10 -10.46 2.35 -1.81
C PRO A 10 -9.95 3.15 -3.01
N THR A 11 -9.22 2.48 -3.89
CA THR A 11 -8.85 3.07 -5.18
C THR A 11 -10.11 3.49 -5.95
N GLY A 12 -10.05 4.61 -6.66
CA GLY A 12 -11.19 5.16 -7.42
C GLY A 12 -12.22 5.95 -6.60
N VAL A 13 -12.12 6.01 -5.26
CA VAL A 13 -13.14 6.67 -4.41
C VAL A 13 -13.13 8.20 -4.53
N GLY A 14 -11.97 8.83 -4.77
CA GLY A 14 -11.82 10.29 -4.88
C GLY A 14 -10.86 10.91 -3.85
N LYS A 15 -9.98 10.13 -3.23
CA LYS A 15 -9.02 10.62 -2.23
C LYS A 15 -8.16 11.79 -2.72
N THR A 16 -7.65 11.71 -3.94
CA THR A 16 -6.70 12.70 -4.49
C THR A 16 -7.26 14.12 -4.41
N GLU A 17 -8.46 14.36 -4.92
CA GLU A 17 -9.04 15.71 -4.89
C GLU A 17 -9.39 16.16 -3.47
N LEU A 18 -9.89 15.27 -2.61
CA LEU A 18 -10.14 15.63 -1.21
C LEU A 18 -8.83 15.99 -0.50
N SER A 19 -7.77 15.19 -0.66
CA SER A 19 -6.48 15.46 0.00
C SER A 19 -5.82 16.74 -0.50
N LEU A 20 -5.94 17.07 -1.79
CA LEU A 20 -5.47 18.35 -2.34
C LEU A 20 -6.20 19.54 -1.71
N ARG A 21 -7.53 19.54 -1.69
CA ARG A 21 -8.33 20.61 -1.09
C ARG A 21 -8.07 20.78 0.40
N VAL A 22 -7.96 19.67 1.12
CA VAL A 22 -7.62 19.71 2.54
C VAL A 22 -6.22 20.27 2.76
N ALA A 23 -5.25 19.85 1.97
CA ALA A 23 -3.88 20.35 2.06
C ALA A 23 -3.78 21.84 1.68
N GLU A 24 -4.52 22.29 0.67
CA GLU A 24 -4.65 23.72 0.32
C GLU A 24 -5.29 24.52 1.46
N HIS A 25 -6.35 23.99 2.09
CA HIS A 25 -7.03 24.63 3.21
C HIS A 25 -6.10 24.85 4.42
N PHE A 26 -5.28 23.87 4.77
CA PHE A 26 -4.33 23.96 5.88
C PHE A 26 -2.96 24.54 5.49
N GLY A 27 -2.73 24.83 4.21
CA GLY A 27 -1.43 25.29 3.72
C GLY A 27 -0.29 24.30 3.99
N CYS A 28 -0.55 22.99 3.89
CA CYS A 28 0.38 21.93 4.26
C CYS A 28 0.71 21.00 3.09
N PRO A 29 1.85 20.27 3.13
CA PRO A 29 2.18 19.29 2.13
C PRO A 29 1.40 17.98 2.31
N ILE A 30 1.50 17.13 1.28
CA ILE A 30 0.93 15.77 1.27
C ILE A 30 2.06 14.74 1.33
N LEU A 31 1.97 13.78 2.26
CA LEU A 31 2.75 12.54 2.25
C LEU A 31 1.94 11.45 1.52
N ASN A 32 2.48 10.92 0.46
CA ASN A 32 1.88 9.79 -0.23
C ASN A 32 2.24 8.48 0.46
N CYS A 33 1.24 7.70 0.88
CA CYS A 33 1.41 6.37 1.46
C CYS A 33 0.96 5.24 0.49
N ASP A 34 1.21 5.42 -0.80
CA ASP A 34 1.00 4.36 -1.79
C ASP A 34 2.32 3.69 -2.16
N SER A 35 2.40 2.37 -1.95
CA SER A 35 3.62 1.58 -2.14
C SER A 35 4.02 1.38 -3.61
N ARG A 36 3.23 1.87 -4.55
CA ARG A 36 3.52 1.78 -5.99
C ARG A 36 3.79 3.14 -6.61
N GLN A 37 3.10 4.19 -6.18
CA GLN A 37 3.33 5.56 -6.65
C GLN A 37 4.69 6.13 -6.27
N ILE A 38 5.39 5.49 -5.33
CA ILE A 38 6.75 5.88 -4.93
C ILE A 38 7.79 5.62 -6.03
N TYR A 39 7.50 4.70 -6.98
CA TYR A 39 8.42 4.33 -8.04
C TYR A 39 8.31 5.21 -9.27
N ARG A 40 9.46 5.53 -9.90
CA ARG A 40 9.54 6.24 -11.19
C ARG A 40 9.14 5.33 -12.33
N GLY A 41 8.67 5.94 -13.43
CA GLY A 41 8.44 5.23 -14.70
C GLY A 41 7.14 4.46 -14.79
N ILE A 42 6.27 4.54 -13.77
CA ILE A 42 4.98 3.85 -13.75
C ILE A 42 3.82 4.75 -13.27
N PRO A 43 3.75 6.03 -13.69
CA PRO A 43 2.76 6.96 -13.17
C PRO A 43 1.32 6.63 -13.60
N ILE A 44 1.10 6.13 -14.82
CA ILE A 44 -0.25 5.87 -15.35
C ILE A 44 -0.87 4.66 -14.63
N GLY A 45 -0.21 3.52 -14.64
CA GLY A 45 -0.74 2.29 -14.04
C GLY A 45 -0.90 2.34 -12.52
N THR A 46 -0.15 3.20 -11.85
CA THR A 46 -0.30 3.44 -10.41
C THR A 46 -1.25 4.59 -10.10
N ALA A 47 -1.69 5.34 -11.12
CA ALA A 47 -2.43 6.59 -10.98
C ALA A 47 -1.75 7.56 -10.00
N ALA A 48 -0.46 7.76 -10.17
CA ALA A 48 0.32 8.71 -9.40
C ALA A 48 -0.22 10.14 -9.60
N PRO A 49 -0.06 11.04 -8.60
CA PRO A 49 -0.42 12.43 -8.77
C PRO A 49 0.24 13.05 -10.01
N THR A 50 -0.56 13.69 -10.84
CA THR A 50 -0.11 14.38 -12.05
C THR A 50 0.78 15.59 -11.72
N GLU A 51 1.54 16.08 -12.69
CA GLU A 51 2.33 17.31 -12.52
C GLU A 51 1.45 18.52 -12.12
N ALA A 52 0.23 18.62 -12.67
CA ALA A 52 -0.72 19.65 -12.32
C ALA A 52 -1.18 19.55 -10.85
N GLU A 53 -1.44 18.33 -10.36
CA GLU A 53 -1.80 18.08 -8.95
C GLU A 53 -0.62 18.37 -8.02
N GLN A 54 0.60 17.98 -8.40
CA GLN A 54 1.82 18.27 -7.64
C GLN A 54 2.20 19.77 -7.64
N ALA A 55 1.81 20.50 -8.67
CA ALA A 55 1.98 21.95 -8.71
C ALA A 55 1.02 22.70 -7.76
N ARG A 56 -0.16 22.14 -7.46
CA ARG A 56 -1.09 22.70 -6.47
C ARG A 56 -0.57 22.54 -5.03
N VAL A 57 -0.09 21.37 -4.70
CA VAL A 57 0.40 21.02 -3.35
C VAL A 57 1.65 20.16 -3.48
N LYS A 58 2.65 20.44 -2.65
CA LYS A 58 3.87 19.63 -2.62
C LYS A 58 3.57 18.21 -2.13
N HIS A 59 3.96 17.22 -2.93
CA HIS A 59 3.85 15.80 -2.57
C HIS A 59 5.22 15.23 -2.24
N TYR A 60 5.27 14.40 -1.20
CA TYR A 60 6.42 13.59 -0.84
C TYR A 60 6.12 12.11 -1.12
N PHE A 61 7.15 11.32 -1.36
CA PHE A 61 7.06 9.88 -1.68
C PHE A 61 6.28 9.58 -2.97
N VAL A 62 6.38 10.46 -3.96
CA VAL A 62 5.90 10.24 -5.32
C VAL A 62 7.10 10.20 -6.26
N ALA A 63 7.26 9.13 -7.03
CA ALA A 63 8.35 8.93 -8.00
C ALA A 63 9.75 9.23 -7.40
N THR A 64 10.01 8.79 -6.17
CA THR A 64 11.28 9.03 -5.45
C THR A 64 12.23 7.84 -5.49
N ARG A 65 11.79 6.68 -5.94
CA ARG A 65 12.56 5.42 -6.00
C ARG A 65 12.62 4.87 -7.42
N ASP A 66 13.71 4.17 -7.73
CA ASP A 66 13.81 3.42 -8.97
C ASP A 66 13.16 2.03 -8.84
N LEU A 67 12.73 1.43 -9.96
CA LEU A 67 11.97 0.17 -9.94
C LEU A 67 12.74 -0.99 -9.31
N GLU A 68 14.07 -0.94 -9.37
CA GLU A 68 15.00 -1.95 -8.85
C GLU A 68 15.24 -1.84 -7.35
N GLU A 69 14.87 -0.71 -6.74
CA GLU A 69 15.05 -0.51 -5.31
C GLU A 69 14.05 -1.33 -4.51
N ASP A 70 14.55 -2.12 -3.56
CA ASP A 70 13.71 -2.75 -2.55
C ASP A 70 13.27 -1.70 -1.54
N TYR A 71 11.97 -1.44 -1.48
CA TYR A 71 11.41 -0.51 -0.53
C TYR A 71 10.17 -1.11 0.15
N ASN A 72 10.23 -1.26 1.46
CA ASN A 72 9.21 -1.94 2.25
C ASN A 72 8.55 -1.00 3.28
N ALA A 73 7.49 -1.49 3.95
CA ALA A 73 6.74 -0.69 4.91
C ALA A 73 7.57 -0.22 6.12
N GLY A 74 8.55 -1.00 6.56
CA GLY A 74 9.44 -0.58 7.65
C GLY A 74 10.43 0.51 7.25
N GLN A 75 10.90 0.51 6.00
CA GLN A 75 11.69 1.61 5.44
C GLN A 75 10.82 2.86 5.30
N TYR A 76 9.60 2.70 4.78
CA TYR A 76 8.64 3.79 4.67
C TYR A 76 8.30 4.40 6.04
N GLU A 77 8.07 3.58 7.08
CA GLU A 77 7.84 4.05 8.45
C GLU A 77 8.96 4.99 8.92
N ARG A 78 10.21 4.55 8.79
CA ARG A 78 11.37 5.35 9.22
C ARG A 78 11.50 6.66 8.44
N ASP A 79 11.44 6.58 7.10
CA ASP A 79 11.59 7.74 6.24
C ASP A 79 10.43 8.74 6.43
N ALA A 80 9.19 8.24 6.59
CA ALA A 80 8.02 9.07 6.81
C ALA A 80 8.05 9.76 8.19
N LEU A 81 8.46 9.05 9.25
CA LEU A 81 8.56 9.63 10.59
C LEU A 81 9.66 10.70 10.65
N ALA A 82 10.82 10.49 10.05
CA ALA A 82 11.88 11.49 9.95
C ALA A 82 11.40 12.75 9.20
N LEU A 83 10.70 12.57 8.08
CA LEU A 83 10.13 13.70 7.33
C LEU A 83 9.03 14.42 8.11
N LEU A 84 8.17 13.70 8.84
CA LEU A 84 7.13 14.31 9.67
C LEU A 84 7.72 15.17 10.79
N GLU A 85 8.83 14.74 11.42
CA GLU A 85 9.55 15.56 12.42
C GLU A 85 10.00 16.90 11.82
N GLU A 86 10.56 16.89 10.61
CA GLU A 86 10.95 18.12 9.90
C GLU A 86 9.74 18.99 9.55
N LEU A 87 8.67 18.41 9.04
CA LEU A 87 7.49 19.14 8.59
C LEU A 87 6.70 19.76 9.76
N PHE A 88 6.62 19.06 10.88
CA PHE A 88 5.94 19.56 12.07
C PHE A 88 6.68 20.70 12.77
N ALA A 89 7.93 21.00 12.39
CA ALA A 89 8.60 22.22 12.82
C ALA A 89 7.97 23.50 12.23
N THR A 90 7.23 23.38 11.11
CA THR A 90 6.66 24.53 10.37
C THR A 90 5.17 24.39 10.06
N HIS A 91 4.58 23.21 10.28
CA HIS A 91 3.17 22.93 9.97
C HIS A 91 2.49 22.31 11.19
N GLU A 92 1.34 22.83 11.59
CA GLU A 92 0.52 22.23 12.67
C GLU A 92 -0.22 20.98 12.17
N VAL A 93 -0.55 20.95 10.89
CA VAL A 93 -1.22 19.82 10.23
C VAL A 93 -0.39 19.36 9.04
N VAL A 94 -0.27 18.05 8.86
CA VAL A 94 0.29 17.44 7.65
C VAL A 94 -0.67 16.37 7.15
N VAL A 95 -0.97 16.36 5.85
CA VAL A 95 -1.86 15.38 5.22
C VAL A 95 -1.05 14.17 4.79
N MET A 96 -1.52 12.97 5.13
CA MET A 96 -1.04 11.71 4.55
C MET A 96 -2.19 11.03 3.79
N THR A 97 -1.95 10.59 2.56
CA THR A 97 -2.97 9.93 1.75
C THR A 97 -2.41 8.78 0.93
N GLY A 98 -3.21 7.76 0.72
CA GLY A 98 -2.83 6.62 -0.13
C GLY A 98 -3.76 5.44 -0.03
N GLY A 99 -3.39 4.37 -0.73
CA GLY A 99 -4.17 3.13 -0.77
C GLY A 99 -3.46 1.93 -0.18
N SER A 100 -2.19 2.05 0.21
CA SER A 100 -1.42 0.93 0.77
C SER A 100 -1.63 0.83 2.28
N MET A 101 -2.50 -0.08 2.66
CA MET A 101 -2.94 -0.31 4.03
C MET A 101 -1.78 -0.45 5.01
N LEU A 102 -0.80 -1.30 4.68
CA LEU A 102 0.35 -1.54 5.55
C LEU A 102 1.25 -0.31 5.71
N TYR A 103 1.35 0.57 4.69
CA TYR A 103 2.12 1.82 4.78
C TYR A 103 1.44 2.83 5.71
N ALA A 104 0.11 2.93 5.64
CA ALA A 104 -0.67 3.76 6.54
C ALA A 104 -0.54 3.28 7.99
N ASP A 105 -0.73 1.97 8.23
CA ASP A 105 -0.61 1.36 9.56
C ASP A 105 0.81 1.51 10.11
N ALA A 106 1.85 1.35 9.28
CA ALA A 106 3.24 1.51 9.68
C ALA A 106 3.53 2.89 10.29
N VAL A 107 3.04 3.96 9.67
CA VAL A 107 3.23 5.32 10.20
C VAL A 107 2.34 5.57 11.42
N CYS A 108 1.08 5.13 11.39
CA CYS A 108 0.13 5.44 12.45
C CYS A 108 0.33 4.57 13.71
N ASP A 109 0.42 3.27 13.50
CA ASP A 109 0.39 2.31 14.61
C ASP A 109 1.76 1.67 14.86
N GLY A 110 2.69 1.79 13.90
CA GLY A 110 4.01 1.17 13.94
C GLY A 110 3.99 -0.29 13.47
N LEU A 111 5.15 -0.78 13.08
CA LEU A 111 5.37 -2.18 12.79
C LEU A 111 6.20 -2.81 13.90
N ASP A 112 6.06 -4.13 14.07
CA ASP A 112 6.98 -4.89 14.93
C ASP A 112 8.42 -4.73 14.44
N ASP A 113 9.37 -4.62 15.37
CA ASP A 113 10.79 -4.49 15.07
C ASP A 113 11.38 -5.84 14.64
N LEU A 114 11.13 -6.19 13.40
CA LEU A 114 11.62 -7.44 12.82
C LEU A 114 13.03 -7.24 12.23
N PRO A 115 13.93 -8.20 12.40
CA PRO A 115 15.26 -8.11 11.85
C PRO A 115 15.27 -8.17 10.33
N ASN A 116 16.27 -7.54 9.71
CA ASN A 116 16.49 -7.70 8.27
C ASN A 116 16.86 -9.14 7.94
N VAL A 117 16.16 -9.72 6.97
CA VAL A 117 16.47 -11.05 6.47
C VAL A 117 17.68 -10.98 5.54
N PRO A 118 18.75 -11.75 5.79
CA PRO A 118 19.91 -11.84 4.89
C PRO A 118 19.53 -12.33 3.48
N ALA A 119 20.27 -11.84 2.47
CA ALA A 119 19.99 -12.20 1.07
C ALA A 119 20.10 -13.72 0.83
N GLU A 120 21.00 -14.39 1.50
CA GLU A 120 21.21 -15.82 1.41
C GLU A 120 19.99 -16.59 1.90
N ILE A 121 19.36 -16.17 3.00
CA ILE A 121 18.13 -16.79 3.51
C ILE A 121 16.97 -16.53 2.54
N ARG A 122 16.84 -15.30 2.03
CA ARG A 122 15.80 -15.00 1.01
C ARG A 122 15.95 -15.89 -0.21
N GLN A 123 17.16 -16.11 -0.70
CA GLN A 123 17.40 -17.00 -1.84
C GLN A 123 17.03 -18.46 -1.53
N GLN A 124 17.29 -18.94 -0.31
CA GLN A 124 16.93 -20.30 0.11
C GLN A 124 15.42 -20.51 0.19
N VAL A 125 14.66 -19.46 0.49
CA VAL A 125 13.20 -19.53 0.67
C VAL A 125 12.45 -19.13 -0.61
N ALA A 126 13.08 -18.33 -1.49
CA ALA A 126 12.45 -17.82 -2.72
C ALA A 126 12.04 -18.93 -3.69
N TYR A 127 11.02 -18.63 -4.49
CA TYR A 127 10.64 -19.46 -5.64
C TYR A 127 11.25 -18.89 -6.94
N PRO A 128 11.75 -19.73 -7.86
CA PRO A 128 11.96 -21.18 -7.73
C PRO A 128 13.15 -21.50 -6.81
N ARG A 129 13.00 -22.54 -5.98
CA ARG A 129 14.07 -23.03 -5.12
C ARG A 129 14.84 -24.12 -5.82
N SER A 130 16.16 -24.00 -5.86
CA SER A 130 17.04 -25.07 -6.38
C SER A 130 17.13 -26.20 -5.36
N LEU A 131 16.84 -27.41 -5.80
CA LEU A 131 17.03 -28.61 -5.01
C LEU A 131 18.50 -29.08 -5.10
N PRO A 132 19.00 -29.87 -4.09
CA PRO A 132 20.39 -30.37 -4.09
C PRO A 132 20.79 -31.14 -5.35
N GLU A 133 19.83 -31.71 -6.07
CA GLU A 133 20.04 -32.48 -7.30
C GLU A 133 20.02 -31.62 -8.57
N GLY A 134 19.97 -30.28 -8.45
CA GLY A 134 19.91 -29.35 -9.57
C GLY A 134 18.56 -29.30 -10.28
N LYS A 135 17.51 -29.83 -9.66
CA LYS A 135 16.12 -29.70 -10.13
C LYS A 135 15.49 -28.46 -9.51
N GLU A 136 14.65 -27.77 -10.28
CA GLU A 136 13.80 -26.71 -9.77
C GLU A 136 12.47 -27.29 -9.28
N GLU A 137 12.04 -26.84 -8.10
CA GLU A 137 10.71 -27.18 -7.59
C GLU A 137 9.62 -26.53 -8.44
N ASN A 138 8.51 -27.22 -8.64
CA ASN A 138 7.32 -26.57 -9.13
C ASN A 138 6.63 -25.77 -7.99
N ARG A 139 5.70 -24.88 -8.38
CA ARG A 139 5.06 -23.96 -7.43
C ARG A 139 4.27 -24.66 -6.33
N GLU A 140 3.68 -25.81 -6.61
CA GLU A 140 2.91 -26.58 -5.64
C GLU A 140 3.83 -27.29 -4.64
N GLU A 141 4.96 -27.81 -5.08
CA GLU A 141 5.99 -28.42 -4.21
C GLU A 141 6.59 -27.36 -3.28
N TRP A 142 6.92 -26.19 -3.83
CA TRP A 142 7.39 -25.07 -3.02
C TRP A 142 6.37 -24.64 -1.96
N LEU A 143 5.08 -24.54 -2.32
CA LEU A 143 4.03 -24.21 -1.34
C LEU A 143 3.93 -25.27 -0.24
N ARG A 144 3.95 -26.57 -0.61
CA ARG A 144 3.94 -27.67 0.37
C ARG A 144 5.15 -27.63 1.30
N TRP A 145 6.32 -27.30 0.75
CA TRP A 145 7.52 -27.13 1.57
C TRP A 145 7.37 -25.97 2.57
N LEU A 146 6.91 -24.81 2.12
CA LEU A 146 6.65 -23.67 3.01
C LEU A 146 5.66 -24.03 4.12
N GLN A 147 4.59 -24.74 3.79
CA GLN A 147 3.58 -25.20 4.76
C GLN A 147 4.22 -26.10 5.82
N ALA A 148 5.01 -27.07 5.41
CA ALA A 148 5.71 -27.99 6.31
C ALA A 148 6.71 -27.24 7.21
N GLU A 149 7.48 -26.30 6.64
CA GLU A 149 8.45 -25.51 7.40
C GLU A 149 7.77 -24.61 8.43
N VAL A 150 6.69 -23.92 8.08
CA VAL A 150 5.95 -23.08 9.05
C VAL A 150 5.37 -23.94 10.16
N GLN A 151 4.79 -25.09 9.84
CA GLN A 151 4.25 -26.00 10.86
C GLN A 151 5.34 -26.51 11.81
N ARG A 152 6.56 -26.72 11.31
CA ARG A 152 7.71 -27.17 12.10
C ARG A 152 8.34 -26.06 12.94
N LEU A 153 8.50 -24.85 12.35
CA LEU A 153 9.24 -23.73 12.95
C LEU A 153 8.37 -22.89 13.89
N ASP A 154 7.07 -22.79 13.58
CA ASP A 154 6.11 -21.97 14.34
C ASP A 154 4.70 -22.58 14.30
N PRO A 155 4.43 -23.63 15.11
CA PRO A 155 3.11 -24.26 15.18
C PRO A 155 1.99 -23.28 15.58
N ASP A 156 2.28 -22.29 16.39
CA ASP A 156 1.27 -21.30 16.83
C ASP A 156 0.86 -20.38 15.66
N TYR A 157 1.83 -19.91 14.88
CA TYR A 157 1.54 -19.12 13.69
C TYR A 157 0.82 -19.95 12.61
N TRP A 158 1.14 -21.24 12.48
CA TRP A 158 0.47 -22.15 11.57
C TRP A 158 -1.05 -22.21 11.78
N GLN A 159 -1.53 -22.10 13.01
CA GLN A 159 -2.96 -22.14 13.33
C GLN A 159 -3.74 -20.89 12.84
N ILE A 160 -3.05 -19.78 12.62
CA ILE A 160 -3.69 -18.49 12.32
C ILE A 160 -3.36 -17.95 10.93
N VAL A 161 -2.28 -18.45 10.30
CA VAL A 161 -1.86 -17.97 8.96
C VAL A 161 -2.78 -18.52 7.87
N ASP A 162 -2.99 -17.73 6.83
CA ASP A 162 -3.55 -18.23 5.58
C ASP A 162 -2.55 -19.18 4.93
N GLN A 163 -2.81 -20.48 5.07
CA GLN A 163 -1.94 -21.55 4.60
C GLN A 163 -1.81 -21.63 3.06
N GLN A 164 -2.67 -20.93 2.33
CA GLN A 164 -2.61 -20.78 0.87
C GLN A 164 -1.89 -19.49 0.42
N ASN A 165 -1.33 -18.73 1.37
CA ASN A 165 -0.61 -17.49 1.06
C ASN A 165 0.91 -17.71 1.14
N PRO A 166 1.57 -18.01 0.01
CA PRO A 166 3.00 -18.32 0.01
C PRO A 166 3.87 -17.16 0.49
N ALA A 167 3.47 -15.92 0.26
CA ALA A 167 4.25 -14.76 0.70
C ALA A 167 4.30 -14.65 2.24
N ARG A 168 3.19 -14.96 2.93
CA ARG A 168 3.15 -14.98 4.41
C ARG A 168 3.91 -16.15 4.99
N LEU A 169 3.81 -17.31 4.35
CA LEU A 169 4.54 -18.50 4.75
C LEU A 169 6.05 -18.31 4.58
N ALA A 170 6.47 -17.81 3.41
CA ALA A 170 7.88 -17.51 3.13
C ALA A 170 8.45 -16.51 4.15
N HIS A 171 7.74 -15.42 4.42
CA HIS A 171 8.16 -14.42 5.41
C HIS A 171 8.34 -15.02 6.82
N CYS A 172 7.43 -15.91 7.24
CA CYS A 172 7.58 -16.61 8.51
C CYS A 172 8.84 -17.50 8.52
N VAL A 173 9.05 -18.29 7.48
CA VAL A 173 10.23 -19.17 7.37
C VAL A 173 11.53 -18.34 7.37
N GLU A 174 11.59 -17.26 6.59
CA GLU A 174 12.73 -16.35 6.51
C GLU A 174 13.10 -15.79 7.89
N LEU A 175 12.11 -15.30 8.65
CA LEU A 175 12.34 -14.75 9.98
C LEU A 175 12.72 -15.81 11.01
N CYS A 176 12.10 -16.98 10.97
CA CYS A 176 12.49 -18.11 11.83
C CYS A 176 13.92 -18.55 11.55
N MET A 177 14.31 -18.66 10.28
CA MET A 177 15.68 -19.01 9.88
C MET A 177 16.70 -17.93 10.27
N THR A 178 16.32 -16.64 10.18
CA THR A 178 17.18 -15.51 10.51
C THR A 178 17.43 -15.41 12.01
N THR A 179 16.42 -15.67 12.83
CA THR A 179 16.46 -15.40 14.28
C THR A 179 16.65 -16.64 15.14
N GLY A 180 16.38 -17.81 14.59
CA GLY A 180 16.30 -19.07 15.37
C GLY A 180 15.11 -19.11 16.34
N LYS A 181 14.14 -18.18 16.22
CA LYS A 181 12.95 -18.08 17.09
C LYS A 181 11.68 -18.23 16.25
N ALA A 182 10.60 -18.66 16.91
CA ALA A 182 9.28 -18.67 16.27
C ALA A 182 8.85 -17.23 15.89
N TYR A 183 8.31 -17.04 14.68
CA TYR A 183 7.84 -15.75 14.18
C TYR A 183 6.72 -15.16 15.07
N SER A 184 5.83 -16.02 15.57
CA SER A 184 4.77 -15.62 16.52
C SER A 184 5.34 -14.92 17.78
N SER A 185 6.51 -15.34 18.25
CA SER A 185 7.17 -14.72 19.41
C SER A 185 7.78 -13.35 19.12
N LEU A 186 8.00 -13.02 17.84
CA LEU A 186 8.52 -11.72 17.41
C LEU A 186 7.39 -10.71 17.16
N ARG A 187 6.16 -11.18 17.06
CA ARG A 187 4.99 -10.33 16.83
C ARG A 187 4.43 -9.86 18.18
N THR A 188 4.67 -8.60 18.48
CA THR A 188 4.12 -7.98 19.70
C THR A 188 2.71 -7.46 19.46
N ASN A 189 2.37 -7.08 18.21
CA ASN A 189 1.16 -6.38 17.82
C ASN A 189 0.90 -5.13 18.71
N THR A 190 1.96 -4.53 19.22
CA THR A 190 1.86 -3.38 20.13
C THR A 190 1.84 -2.12 19.29
N ARG A 191 0.82 -1.28 19.50
CA ARG A 191 0.76 0.04 18.87
C ARG A 191 1.85 0.92 19.45
N LYS A 192 2.69 1.50 18.58
CA LYS A 192 3.74 2.44 18.98
C LYS A 192 3.14 3.82 19.19
N GLU A 193 3.49 4.46 20.31
CA GLU A 193 3.14 5.86 20.54
C GLU A 193 3.84 6.78 19.55
N ARG A 194 3.14 7.82 19.10
CA ARG A 194 3.67 8.83 18.19
C ARG A 194 3.73 10.19 18.87
N PRO A 195 4.76 11.01 18.60
CA PRO A 195 4.91 12.34 19.20
C PRO A 195 3.98 13.38 18.52
N PHE A 196 2.92 12.95 17.85
CA PHE A 196 1.93 13.77 17.19
C PHE A 196 0.56 13.11 17.28
N ARG A 197 -0.47 13.92 17.16
CA ARG A 197 -1.85 13.45 17.10
C ARG A 197 -2.13 12.83 15.71
N ILE A 198 -2.99 11.82 15.66
CA ILE A 198 -3.42 11.19 14.42
C ILE A 198 -4.94 11.27 14.32
N ILE A 199 -5.43 11.88 13.23
CA ILE A 199 -6.84 11.84 12.85
C ILE A 199 -6.96 11.01 11.57
N LYS A 200 -7.82 10.01 11.59
CA LYS A 200 -8.01 9.09 10.47
C LYS A 200 -9.35 9.36 9.80
N ILE A 201 -9.31 9.75 8.53
CA ILE A 201 -10.47 10.01 7.68
C ILE A 201 -10.59 8.89 6.63
N GLY A 202 -11.71 8.20 6.61
CA GLY A 202 -12.04 7.22 5.60
C GLY A 202 -12.99 7.82 4.56
N LEU A 203 -12.67 7.69 3.28
CA LEU A 203 -13.57 8.10 2.21
C LEU A 203 -14.27 6.87 1.64
N GLU A 204 -15.60 6.87 1.62
CA GLU A 204 -16.40 5.79 1.07
C GLU A 204 -17.41 6.27 0.03
N ARG A 205 -17.85 5.35 -0.80
CA ARG A 205 -18.87 5.53 -1.84
C ARG A 205 -19.70 4.26 -1.95
N ASP A 206 -20.92 4.38 -2.45
CA ASP A 206 -21.73 3.22 -2.79
C ASP A 206 -20.99 2.30 -3.78
N ARG A 207 -21.23 1.00 -3.67
CA ARG A 207 -20.48 -0.01 -4.42
C ARG A 207 -20.62 0.15 -5.93
N ALA A 208 -21.82 0.46 -6.43
CA ALA A 208 -22.07 0.59 -7.86
C ALA A 208 -21.33 1.79 -8.44
N GLY A 209 -21.41 2.94 -7.77
CA GLY A 209 -20.70 4.16 -8.15
C GLY A 209 -19.19 4.01 -8.09
N LEU A 210 -18.65 3.32 -7.07
CA LEU A 210 -17.21 3.02 -6.98
C LEU A 210 -16.75 2.15 -8.15
N TYR A 211 -17.48 1.09 -8.48
CA TYR A 211 -17.11 0.17 -9.55
C TYR A 211 -17.15 0.83 -10.92
N ALA A 212 -18.18 1.61 -11.20
CA ALA A 212 -18.28 2.37 -12.45
C ALA A 212 -17.09 3.37 -12.61
N ARG A 213 -16.68 4.02 -11.51
CA ARG A 213 -15.49 4.89 -11.52
C ARG A 213 -14.19 4.13 -11.76
N ILE A 214 -14.04 2.96 -11.16
CA ILE A 214 -12.88 2.09 -11.37
C ILE A 214 -12.79 1.70 -12.85
N ASP A 215 -13.89 1.22 -13.43
CA ASP A 215 -13.93 0.75 -14.82
C ASP A 215 -13.60 1.91 -15.79
N LYS A 216 -14.23 3.07 -15.59
CA LYS A 216 -13.96 4.28 -16.39
C LYS A 216 -12.49 4.75 -16.25
N ARG A 217 -11.91 4.64 -15.06
CA ARG A 217 -10.51 5.02 -14.82
C ARG A 217 -9.55 4.12 -15.57
N VAL A 218 -9.80 2.81 -15.60
CA VAL A 218 -8.98 1.86 -16.38
C VAL A 218 -9.05 2.18 -17.89
N GLU A 219 -10.23 2.47 -18.41
CA GLU A 219 -10.39 2.92 -19.81
C GLU A 219 -9.61 4.21 -20.10
N GLN A 220 -9.60 5.14 -19.13
CA GLN A 220 -8.85 6.39 -19.26
C GLN A 220 -7.34 6.14 -19.22
N MET A 221 -6.85 5.29 -18.32
CA MET A 221 -5.45 4.91 -18.25
C MET A 221 -4.95 4.29 -19.57
N VAL A 222 -5.77 3.44 -20.21
CA VAL A 222 -5.44 2.86 -21.52
C VAL A 222 -5.31 3.94 -22.58
N LYS A 223 -6.22 4.95 -22.60
CA LYS A 223 -6.14 6.09 -23.51
C LYS A 223 -4.94 6.99 -23.26
N GLU A 224 -4.47 7.06 -22.03
CA GLU A 224 -3.31 7.85 -21.59
C GLU A 224 -1.97 7.14 -21.86
N GLY A 225 -1.98 5.89 -22.33
CA GLY A 225 -0.76 5.16 -22.70
C GLY A 225 -0.34 4.09 -21.70
N LEU A 226 -1.26 3.53 -20.91
CA LEU A 226 -0.96 2.45 -19.96
C LEU A 226 -0.30 1.24 -20.63
N VAL A 227 -0.70 0.92 -21.87
CA VAL A 227 -0.14 -0.24 -22.60
C VAL A 227 1.32 0.04 -22.96
N GLU A 228 1.62 1.22 -23.46
CA GLU A 228 2.97 1.69 -23.82
C GLU A 228 3.87 1.80 -22.57
N GLU A 229 3.32 2.31 -21.47
CA GLU A 229 4.03 2.36 -20.18
C GLU A 229 4.40 0.93 -19.73
N ALA A 230 3.45 0.00 -19.73
CA ALA A 230 3.69 -1.38 -19.35
C ALA A 230 4.70 -2.06 -20.29
N GLN A 231 4.63 -1.78 -21.60
CA GLN A 231 5.58 -2.31 -22.58
C GLN A 231 7.01 -1.83 -22.32
N SER A 232 7.18 -0.58 -21.89
CA SER A 232 8.50 0.01 -21.59
C SER A 232 9.20 -0.66 -20.40
N VAL A 233 8.42 -1.13 -19.41
CA VAL A 233 8.93 -1.80 -18.20
C VAL A 233 8.86 -3.33 -18.27
N TYR A 234 8.30 -3.89 -19.35
CA TYR A 234 8.16 -5.34 -19.54
C TYR A 234 9.46 -6.13 -19.41
N PRO A 235 10.64 -5.66 -19.88
CA PRO A 235 11.91 -6.34 -19.64
C PRO A 235 12.25 -6.55 -18.15
N LYS A 236 11.67 -5.73 -17.28
CA LYS A 236 11.86 -5.75 -15.82
C LYS A 236 10.69 -6.40 -15.07
N ARG A 237 9.80 -7.12 -15.75
CA ARG A 237 8.53 -7.63 -15.23
C ARG A 237 8.63 -8.51 -13.98
N GLN A 238 9.84 -9.03 -13.69
CA GLN A 238 10.09 -9.84 -12.49
C GLN A 238 10.24 -9.02 -11.20
N LEU A 239 10.45 -7.69 -11.33
CA LEU A 239 10.63 -6.84 -10.16
C LEU A 239 9.36 -6.78 -9.30
N ASN A 240 9.54 -6.78 -7.99
CA ASN A 240 8.43 -6.70 -7.04
C ASN A 240 7.62 -5.41 -7.21
N SER A 241 8.27 -4.29 -7.56
CA SER A 241 7.62 -3.01 -7.84
C SER A 241 6.55 -3.11 -8.94
N LEU A 242 6.72 -4.02 -9.90
CA LEU A 242 5.82 -4.26 -11.02
C LEU A 242 4.79 -5.39 -10.78
N GLN A 243 4.88 -6.09 -9.64
CA GLN A 243 3.91 -7.13 -9.26
C GLN A 243 2.61 -6.53 -8.71
N THR A 244 1.92 -5.76 -9.54
CA THR A 244 0.69 -5.05 -9.17
C THR A 244 -0.36 -5.13 -10.28
N VAL A 245 -1.61 -4.80 -9.95
CA VAL A 245 -2.72 -4.75 -10.91
C VAL A 245 -2.43 -3.71 -11.98
N GLY A 246 -2.76 -4.04 -13.20
CA GLY A 246 -2.46 -3.28 -14.41
C GLY A 246 -1.29 -3.89 -15.16
N TYR A 247 -0.12 -3.99 -14.51
CA TYR A 247 1.08 -4.51 -15.16
C TYR A 247 1.05 -6.01 -15.34
N ARG A 248 0.65 -6.78 -14.33
CA ARG A 248 0.59 -8.25 -14.43
C ARG A 248 -0.32 -8.72 -15.55
N GLU A 249 -1.46 -8.08 -15.68
CA GLU A 249 -2.43 -8.40 -16.72
C GLU A 249 -1.91 -8.04 -18.12
N LEU A 250 -1.22 -6.89 -18.25
CA LEU A 250 -0.60 -6.50 -19.53
C LEU A 250 0.62 -7.34 -19.85
N PHE A 251 1.40 -7.77 -18.86
CA PHE A 251 2.52 -8.69 -19.10
C PHE A 251 2.04 -10.04 -19.63
N ALA A 252 0.97 -10.60 -19.07
CA ALA A 252 0.36 -11.83 -19.56
C ALA A 252 -0.22 -11.66 -21.00
N TYR A 253 -0.76 -10.48 -21.32
CA TYR A 253 -1.12 -10.13 -22.70
C TYR A 253 0.11 -10.10 -23.61
N PHE A 254 1.23 -9.51 -23.20
CA PHE A 254 2.47 -9.51 -23.99
C PHE A 254 3.09 -10.92 -24.13
N ASP A 255 2.90 -11.79 -23.16
CA ASP A 255 3.27 -13.20 -23.22
C ASP A 255 2.32 -14.03 -24.11
N GLY A 256 1.22 -13.44 -24.63
CA GLY A 256 0.28 -14.10 -25.55
C GLY A 256 -0.76 -14.99 -24.86
N GLU A 257 -0.96 -14.87 -23.54
CA GLU A 257 -1.95 -15.68 -22.80
C GLU A 257 -3.39 -15.33 -23.18
N TYR A 258 -3.66 -14.08 -23.57
CA TYR A 258 -4.96 -13.58 -24.00
C TYR A 258 -4.81 -12.25 -24.77
N ASP A 259 -5.92 -11.74 -25.33
CA ASP A 259 -5.94 -10.47 -26.06
C ASP A 259 -6.00 -9.23 -25.14
N LEU A 260 -5.80 -8.04 -25.71
CA LEU A 260 -5.80 -6.78 -24.96
C LEU A 260 -7.16 -6.49 -24.31
N ASN A 261 -8.28 -6.82 -24.96
CA ASN A 261 -9.60 -6.58 -24.38
C ASN A 261 -9.76 -7.38 -23.10
N ARG A 262 -9.32 -8.64 -23.13
CA ARG A 262 -9.33 -9.50 -21.95
C ARG A 262 -8.41 -8.99 -20.84
N ALA A 263 -7.24 -8.45 -21.17
CA ALA A 263 -6.35 -7.80 -20.22
C ALA A 263 -7.05 -6.63 -19.51
N ILE A 264 -7.71 -5.76 -20.26
CA ILE A 264 -8.45 -4.59 -19.72
C ILE A 264 -9.58 -5.04 -18.78
N GLU A 265 -10.39 -6.04 -19.19
CA GLU A 265 -11.43 -6.61 -18.32
C GLU A 265 -10.85 -7.14 -17.00
N LEU A 266 -9.73 -7.84 -17.06
CA LEU A 266 -9.04 -8.39 -15.89
C LEU A 266 -8.49 -7.28 -14.99
N ILE A 267 -7.93 -6.20 -15.56
CA ILE A 267 -7.48 -5.04 -14.79
C ILE A 267 -8.66 -4.40 -14.03
N GLN A 268 -9.80 -4.19 -14.70
CA GLN A 268 -11.01 -3.68 -14.07
C GLN A 268 -11.47 -4.60 -12.93
N GLN A 269 -11.57 -5.89 -13.18
CA GLN A 269 -11.97 -6.89 -12.18
C GLN A 269 -11.03 -6.93 -10.98
N ASN A 270 -9.73 -7.01 -11.22
CA ASN A 270 -8.72 -7.11 -10.16
C ASN A 270 -8.59 -5.80 -9.36
N THR A 271 -8.83 -4.65 -10.00
CA THR A 271 -8.92 -3.34 -9.31
C THR A 271 -10.13 -3.29 -8.39
N ARG A 272 -11.31 -3.79 -8.83
CA ARG A 272 -12.49 -3.91 -7.95
C ARG A 272 -12.24 -4.86 -6.77
N HIS A 273 -11.55 -5.97 -6.99
CA HIS A 273 -11.13 -6.88 -5.91
C HIS A 273 -10.15 -6.19 -4.94
N TYR A 274 -9.22 -5.40 -5.46
CA TYR A 274 -8.30 -4.63 -4.63
C TYR A 274 -9.03 -3.59 -3.79
N ALA A 275 -9.93 -2.82 -4.38
CA ALA A 275 -10.78 -1.86 -3.67
C ALA A 275 -11.60 -2.52 -2.54
N LYS A 276 -12.15 -3.72 -2.79
CA LYS A 276 -12.85 -4.51 -1.76
C LYS A 276 -11.91 -4.89 -0.61
N ARG A 277 -10.68 -5.33 -0.90
CA ARG A 277 -9.68 -5.67 0.14
C ARG A 277 -9.30 -4.44 0.97
N GLN A 278 -9.10 -3.28 0.34
CA GLN A 278 -8.83 -2.02 1.03
C GLN A 278 -9.97 -1.66 2.01
N MET A 279 -11.23 -1.70 1.55
CA MET A 279 -12.38 -1.43 2.42
C MET A 279 -12.49 -2.41 3.59
N THR A 280 -12.26 -3.70 3.34
CA THR A 280 -12.27 -4.72 4.40
C THR A 280 -11.18 -4.44 5.44
N TRP A 281 -10.04 -3.95 5.00
CA TRP A 281 -8.93 -3.61 5.91
C TRP A 281 -9.26 -2.37 6.73
N PHE A 282 -9.56 -1.26 6.08
CA PHE A 282 -9.81 0.02 6.77
C PHE A 282 -11.01 -0.03 7.72
N ARG A 283 -12.04 -0.82 7.42
CA ARG A 283 -13.21 -0.99 8.31
C ARG A 283 -12.91 -1.75 9.62
N ARG A 284 -11.72 -2.32 9.78
CA ARG A 284 -11.28 -2.92 11.07
C ARG A 284 -10.88 -1.86 12.08
N ASP A 285 -10.40 -0.73 11.59
CA ASP A 285 -10.01 0.40 12.41
C ASP A 285 -11.27 1.22 12.74
N LYS A 286 -11.60 1.26 14.04
CA LYS A 286 -12.78 1.97 14.56
C LYS A 286 -12.51 3.46 14.76
N ASP A 287 -11.24 3.88 14.72
CA ASP A 287 -10.83 5.27 14.87
C ASP A 287 -10.98 6.06 13.56
N ILE A 288 -11.38 5.40 12.46
CA ILE A 288 -11.60 6.06 11.17
C ILE A 288 -12.97 6.74 11.15
N HIS A 289 -12.97 8.05 10.92
CA HIS A 289 -14.16 8.85 10.66
C HIS A 289 -14.51 8.76 9.17
N TRP A 290 -15.66 8.13 8.86
CA TRP A 290 -16.06 7.88 7.48
C TRP A 290 -16.84 9.05 6.88
N LEU A 291 -16.37 9.55 5.71
CA LEU A 291 -16.99 10.59 4.92
C LEU A 291 -17.54 10.02 3.61
N ASN A 292 -18.69 10.54 3.17
CA ASN A 292 -19.25 10.15 1.88
C ASN A 292 -18.57 10.93 0.74
N ALA A 293 -17.98 10.22 -0.21
CA ALA A 293 -17.31 10.81 -1.37
C ALA A 293 -18.28 11.52 -2.37
N ASN A 294 -19.59 11.42 -2.17
CA ASN A 294 -20.60 12.16 -2.94
C ASN A 294 -20.98 13.50 -2.27
N ASP A 295 -20.61 13.69 -1.01
CA ASP A 295 -20.87 14.95 -0.33
C ASP A 295 -19.99 16.07 -0.93
N ASP A 296 -20.43 17.31 -0.75
CA ASP A 296 -19.65 18.47 -1.13
C ASP A 296 -18.34 18.51 -0.35
N TYR A 297 -17.27 18.94 -1.01
CA TYR A 297 -15.94 19.08 -0.39
C TYR A 297 -15.94 20.05 0.79
N GLU A 298 -16.69 21.16 0.70
CA GLU A 298 -16.82 22.14 1.78
C GLU A 298 -17.38 21.49 3.05
N LYS A 299 -18.42 20.65 2.91
CA LYS A 299 -18.98 19.88 4.02
C LYS A 299 -17.94 18.95 4.64
N ASN A 300 -17.17 18.24 3.80
CA ASN A 300 -16.14 17.32 4.26
C ASN A 300 -15.00 18.05 4.98
N ILE A 301 -14.58 19.22 4.47
CA ILE A 301 -13.56 20.08 5.11
C ILE A 301 -14.07 20.58 6.45
N HIS A 302 -15.30 21.06 6.55
CA HIS A 302 -15.88 21.53 7.80
C HIS A 302 -15.95 20.42 8.87
N LEU A 303 -16.24 19.18 8.48
CA LEU A 303 -16.19 18.05 9.40
C LEU A 303 -14.77 17.77 9.90
N ILE A 304 -13.77 17.89 9.00
CA ILE A 304 -12.36 17.73 9.35
C ILE A 304 -11.91 18.85 10.31
N ASP A 305 -12.30 20.10 10.06
CA ASP A 305 -12.05 21.24 10.97
C ASP A 305 -12.64 20.99 12.36
N THR A 306 -13.87 20.46 12.40
CA THR A 306 -14.53 20.12 13.66
C THR A 306 -13.76 19.04 14.43
N LEU A 307 -13.27 17.99 13.75
CA LEU A 307 -12.47 16.93 14.37
C LEU A 307 -11.12 17.47 14.87
N LEU A 308 -10.50 18.41 14.15
CA LEU A 308 -9.26 19.05 14.56
C LEU A 308 -9.46 19.96 15.79
N GLY A 309 -10.60 20.66 15.86
CA GLY A 309 -10.94 21.58 16.96
C GLY A 309 -11.53 20.90 18.20
N ALA A 310 -12.23 19.79 18.06
CA ALA A 310 -12.97 19.14 19.14
C ALA A 310 -12.07 18.65 20.30
N ASP A 311 -10.83 18.29 20.02
CA ASP A 311 -9.91 17.79 21.05
C ASP A 311 -9.03 18.89 21.67
N SER A 312 -9.02 20.12 21.11
CA SER A 312 -8.36 21.26 21.77
C SER A 312 -9.08 21.74 23.03
N VAL A 313 -10.31 21.26 23.26
CA VAL A 313 -11.16 21.63 24.44
C VAL A 313 -11.03 20.61 25.59
N GLN A 314 -10.38 19.46 25.39
CA GLN A 314 -10.21 18.43 26.44
C GLN A 314 -8.89 18.52 27.21
N GLU A 315 -7.97 19.41 26.82
CA GLU A 315 -6.68 19.63 27.51
C GLU A 315 -6.65 20.90 28.43
N GLU A 316 -7.78 21.55 28.69
CA GLU A 316 -7.95 22.57 29.77
C GLU A 316 -8.70 21.95 30.97
#